data_30bc61d376340898c19ecef929afb09f
#
_entry.id   30bc61d376340898c19ecef929afb09f
#
_cell.length_a   1.000
_cell.length_b   1.000
_cell.length_c   1.000
_cell.angle_alpha   90.00
_cell.angle_beta   90.00
_cell.angle_gamma   90.00
#
_symmetry.space_group_name_H-M   'P 1'
#
loop_
_entity.id
_entity.type
_entity.pdbx_description
1 polymer ?
#
loop_
_entity_poly.entity_id
_entity_poly.type
_entity_poly.pdbx_seq_one_letter_code
_entity_poly.pdbx_strand_id
1 'polypeptide(L)'
;MASRELTVDEIMAILPETPRRLAGLTAGLTSAQLHAPPGPDAWSINDVLAHLRACHDVLGGNVLRILAEDSPTWKGMNPRAWLKHTDYPTWAFAPALEAFARQRSRLLQVLEPLPLTSWDRTAIVTGMLGETYRRSARYYAAWMAGHERGHWAHVRRIVEALGSA
;
A
#
# COMPACT_ATOMS: atom_id res chain seq x y z
N MET A 1 23.74 0.90 3.43
CA MET A 1 23.49 1.70 2.20
C MET A 1 22.13 2.36 2.32
N ALA A 2 22.06 3.67 2.28
CA ALA A 2 20.77 4.37 2.22
C ALA A 2 20.06 3.93 0.92
N SER A 3 18.84 3.41 1.05
CA SER A 3 18.01 3.07 -0.10
C SER A 3 17.80 4.35 -0.92
N ARG A 4 18.17 4.34 -2.21
CA ARG A 4 17.94 5.49 -3.10
C ARG A 4 16.45 5.86 -3.09
N GLU A 5 16.16 7.12 -2.88
CA GLU A 5 14.79 7.61 -2.94
C GLU A 5 14.24 7.45 -4.36
N LEU A 6 13.02 6.92 -4.48
CA LEU A 6 12.38 6.72 -5.78
C LEU A 6 12.04 8.07 -6.41
N THR A 7 12.27 8.19 -7.72
CA THR A 7 11.80 9.32 -8.52
C THR A 7 10.28 9.25 -8.73
N VAL A 8 9.66 10.36 -9.13
CA VAL A 8 8.22 10.40 -9.44
C VAL A 8 7.88 9.40 -10.55
N ASP A 9 8.70 9.32 -11.59
CA ASP A 9 8.49 8.36 -12.70
C ASP A 9 8.53 6.92 -12.22
N GLU A 10 9.47 6.59 -11.33
CA GLU A 10 9.55 5.25 -10.73
C GLU A 10 8.35 4.93 -9.85
N ILE A 11 7.88 5.89 -9.06
CA ILE A 11 6.67 5.76 -8.24
C ILE A 11 5.46 5.49 -9.14
N MET A 12 5.29 6.29 -10.19
CA MET A 12 4.18 6.18 -11.13
C MET A 12 4.23 4.91 -11.98
N ALA A 13 5.40 4.34 -12.20
CA ALA A 13 5.55 3.03 -12.83
C ALA A 13 5.20 1.87 -11.89
N ILE A 14 5.52 1.96 -10.59
CA ILE A 14 5.32 0.89 -9.61
C ILE A 14 3.88 0.79 -9.13
N LEU A 15 3.27 1.92 -8.77
CA LEU A 15 1.95 1.94 -8.13
C LEU A 15 0.84 1.23 -8.93
N PRO A 16 0.72 1.38 -10.25
CA PRO A 16 -0.31 0.66 -11.03
C PRO A 16 -0.03 -0.84 -11.16
N GLU A 17 1.21 -1.27 -10.96
CA GLU A 17 1.59 -2.67 -11.11
C GLU A 17 1.09 -3.56 -9.97
N THR A 18 0.93 -3.04 -8.74
CA THR A 18 0.60 -3.87 -7.58
C THR A 18 -0.70 -4.65 -7.74
N PRO A 19 -1.86 -4.05 -8.10
CA PRO A 19 -3.08 -4.81 -8.30
C PRO A 19 -2.95 -5.86 -9.43
N ARG A 20 -2.26 -5.51 -10.53
CA ARG A 20 -2.05 -6.40 -11.69
C ARG A 20 -1.18 -7.61 -11.30
N ARG A 21 -0.09 -7.38 -10.56
CA ARG A 21 0.80 -8.44 -10.10
C ARG A 21 0.11 -9.37 -9.12
N LEU A 22 -0.69 -8.84 -8.19
CA LEU A 22 -1.48 -9.66 -7.28
C LEU A 22 -2.48 -10.52 -8.06
N ALA A 23 -3.19 -9.94 -9.01
CA ALA A 23 -4.12 -10.71 -9.87
C ALA A 23 -3.39 -11.84 -10.62
N GLY A 24 -2.24 -11.55 -11.22
CA GLY A 24 -1.45 -12.55 -11.96
C GLY A 24 -0.89 -13.66 -11.07
N LEU A 25 -0.33 -13.29 -9.91
CA LEU A 25 0.25 -14.27 -8.96
C LEU A 25 -0.78 -15.20 -8.35
N THR A 26 -2.01 -14.73 -8.20
CA THR A 26 -3.09 -15.48 -7.53
C THR A 26 -4.06 -16.15 -8.50
N ALA A 27 -3.85 -15.99 -9.81
CA ALA A 27 -4.69 -16.60 -10.81
C ALA A 27 -4.72 -18.13 -10.66
N GLY A 28 -5.93 -18.71 -10.61
CA GLY A 28 -6.12 -20.14 -10.45
C GLY A 28 -6.06 -20.68 -9.02
N LEU A 29 -5.73 -19.85 -8.02
CA LEU A 29 -5.80 -20.26 -6.62
C LEU A 29 -7.26 -20.34 -6.14
N THR A 30 -7.55 -21.36 -5.35
CA THR A 30 -8.85 -21.51 -4.69
C THR A 30 -9.00 -20.51 -3.53
N SER A 31 -10.25 -20.24 -3.12
CA SER A 31 -10.51 -19.41 -1.94
C SER A 31 -9.82 -19.96 -0.69
N ALA A 32 -9.80 -21.29 -0.52
CA ALA A 32 -9.10 -21.93 0.61
C ALA A 32 -7.60 -21.61 0.58
N GLN A 33 -6.93 -21.71 -0.57
CA GLN A 33 -5.51 -21.39 -0.72
C GLN A 33 -5.19 -19.90 -0.46
N LEU A 34 -6.08 -19.01 -0.89
CA LEU A 34 -5.92 -17.58 -0.70
C LEU A 34 -6.01 -17.16 0.78
N HIS A 35 -6.78 -17.90 1.59
CA HIS A 35 -6.99 -17.61 3.02
C HIS A 35 -6.14 -18.50 3.94
N ALA A 36 -5.46 -19.52 3.43
CA ALA A 36 -4.61 -20.38 4.23
C ALA A 36 -3.28 -19.70 4.55
N PRO A 37 -2.93 -19.50 5.83
CA PRO A 37 -1.58 -19.06 6.18
C PRO A 37 -0.57 -20.19 5.92
N PRO A 38 0.63 -19.89 5.42
CA PRO A 38 1.66 -20.90 5.13
C PRO A 38 2.28 -21.53 6.39
N GLY A 39 1.95 -21.05 7.58
CA GLY A 39 2.45 -21.57 8.85
C GLY A 39 1.87 -20.82 10.04
N PRO A 40 2.22 -21.23 11.27
CA PRO A 40 1.81 -20.52 12.49
C PRO A 40 2.26 -19.05 12.44
N ASP A 41 1.38 -18.15 12.85
CA ASP A 41 1.63 -16.69 12.89
C ASP A 41 2.03 -16.04 11.55
N ALA A 42 1.93 -16.78 10.45
CA ALA A 42 2.20 -16.25 9.11
C ALA A 42 0.92 -15.66 8.48
N TRP A 43 1.11 -14.69 7.60
CA TRP A 43 0.02 -14.09 6.85
C TRP A 43 -0.37 -14.95 5.65
N SER A 44 -1.66 -15.13 5.46
CA SER A 44 -2.22 -15.60 4.20
C SER A 44 -2.08 -14.54 3.09
N ILE A 45 -2.33 -14.93 1.86
CA ILE A 45 -2.37 -13.98 0.73
C ILE A 45 -3.46 -12.93 0.95
N ASN A 46 -4.61 -13.34 1.52
CA ASN A 46 -5.70 -12.43 1.84
C ASN A 46 -5.32 -11.42 2.93
N ASP A 47 -4.55 -11.83 3.94
CA ASP A 47 -4.03 -10.92 4.98
C ASP A 47 -3.07 -9.88 4.40
N VAL A 48 -2.22 -10.29 3.45
CA VAL A 48 -1.34 -9.35 2.73
C VAL A 48 -2.17 -8.33 1.96
N LEU A 49 -3.21 -8.73 1.24
CA LEU A 49 -4.08 -7.81 0.52
C LEU A 49 -4.82 -6.86 1.48
N ALA A 50 -5.35 -7.37 2.59
CA ALA A 50 -6.00 -6.56 3.61
C ALA A 50 -5.05 -5.49 4.17
N HIS A 51 -3.79 -5.88 4.43
CA HIS A 51 -2.75 -4.95 4.86
C HIS A 51 -2.40 -3.90 3.80
N LEU A 52 -2.30 -4.28 2.53
CA LEU A 52 -2.03 -3.34 1.44
C LEU A 52 -3.17 -2.32 1.26
N ARG A 53 -4.42 -2.74 1.45
CA ARG A 53 -5.57 -1.82 1.47
C ARG A 53 -5.48 -0.82 2.62
N ALA A 54 -5.16 -1.28 3.82
CA ALA A 54 -4.96 -0.41 4.98
C ALA A 54 -3.78 0.56 4.79
N CYS A 55 -2.69 0.11 4.16
CA CYS A 55 -1.58 0.98 3.77
C CYS A 55 -2.03 2.05 2.77
N HIS A 56 -2.86 1.69 1.80
CA HIS A 56 -3.40 2.64 0.84
C HIS A 56 -4.29 3.69 1.50
N ASP A 57 -5.17 3.29 2.44
CA ASP A 57 -6.02 4.23 3.18
C ASP A 57 -5.17 5.27 3.93
N VAL A 58 -4.15 4.82 4.66
CA VAL A 58 -3.33 5.71 5.49
C VAL A 58 -2.37 6.52 4.63
N LEU A 59 -1.59 5.88 3.77
CA LEU A 59 -0.51 6.55 3.03
C LEU A 59 -1.05 7.32 1.82
N GLY A 60 -1.97 6.72 1.07
CA GLY A 60 -2.66 7.39 -0.03
C GLY A 60 -3.51 8.55 0.49
N GLY A 61 -4.20 8.37 1.63
CA GLY A 61 -4.92 9.43 2.32
C GLY A 61 -4.01 10.60 2.72
N ASN A 62 -2.81 10.32 3.23
CA ASN A 62 -1.82 11.34 3.55
C ASN A 62 -1.37 12.12 2.30
N VAL A 63 -1.14 11.42 1.18
CA VAL A 63 -0.82 12.08 -0.12
C VAL A 63 -1.93 13.03 -0.52
N LEU A 64 -3.17 12.54 -0.57
CA LEU A 64 -4.34 13.35 -0.98
C LEU A 64 -4.53 14.56 -0.05
N ARG A 65 -4.34 14.38 1.25
CA ARG A 65 -4.46 15.45 2.23
C ARG A 65 -3.40 16.54 2.05
N ILE A 66 -2.13 16.16 1.80
CA ILE A 66 -1.05 17.11 1.50
C ILE A 66 -1.35 17.92 0.23
N LEU A 67 -1.97 17.29 -0.76
CA LEU A 67 -2.31 17.96 -2.01
C LEU A 67 -3.50 18.91 -1.88
N ALA A 68 -4.44 18.61 -1.00
CA ALA A 68 -5.69 19.35 -0.83
C ALA A 68 -5.59 20.50 0.21
N GLU A 69 -4.76 20.35 1.23
CA GLU A 69 -4.68 21.29 2.37
C GLU A 69 -3.39 22.11 2.33
N ASP A 70 -3.42 23.34 2.89
CA ASP A 70 -2.23 24.15 3.06
C ASP A 70 -1.51 23.82 4.37
N SER A 71 -0.25 23.35 4.25
CA SER A 71 0.61 23.01 5.39
C SER A 71 -0.10 22.17 6.48
N PRO A 72 -0.77 21.08 6.14
CA PRO A 72 -1.56 20.33 7.10
C PRO A 72 -0.70 19.71 8.20
N THR A 73 -1.33 19.48 9.35
CA THR A 73 -0.69 18.82 10.50
C THR A 73 -1.55 17.67 11.00
N TRP A 74 -0.93 16.55 11.37
CA TRP A 74 -1.65 15.43 12.00
C TRP A 74 -0.74 14.53 12.82
N LYS A 75 -1.35 13.68 13.64
CA LYS A 75 -0.67 12.57 14.31
C LYS A 75 -0.57 11.38 13.34
N GLY A 76 0.64 10.85 13.19
CA GLY A 76 0.89 9.69 12.33
C GLY A 76 0.04 8.49 12.72
N MET A 77 -0.45 7.77 11.72
CA MET A 77 -1.22 6.53 11.89
C MET A 77 -0.39 5.35 11.35
N ASN A 78 -0.30 4.29 12.15
CA ASN A 78 0.30 3.04 11.69
C ASN A 78 -0.74 2.24 10.89
N PRO A 79 -0.46 1.83 9.64
CA PRO A 79 -1.41 1.05 8.83
C PRO A 79 -1.84 -0.28 9.47
N ARG A 80 -0.97 -0.95 10.24
CA ARG A 80 -1.36 -2.17 10.98
C ARG A 80 -2.33 -1.88 12.13
N ALA A 81 -2.20 -0.71 12.77
CA ALA A 81 -3.18 -0.28 13.77
C ALA A 81 -4.50 0.08 13.09
N TRP A 82 -4.45 0.78 11.94
CA TRP A 82 -5.63 1.10 11.13
C TRP A 82 -6.38 -0.15 10.67
N LEU A 83 -5.66 -1.18 10.22
CA LEU A 83 -6.24 -2.45 9.78
C LEU A 83 -7.18 -3.07 10.83
N LYS A 84 -6.87 -2.94 12.12
CA LYS A 84 -7.70 -3.45 13.23
C LYS A 84 -9.06 -2.77 13.36
N HIS A 85 -9.24 -1.61 12.74
CA HIS A 85 -10.49 -0.85 12.71
C HIS A 85 -11.26 -1.04 11.39
N THR A 86 -10.84 -1.98 10.55
CA THR A 86 -11.48 -2.31 9.28
C THR A 86 -12.00 -3.74 9.29
N ASP A 87 -12.88 -4.05 8.35
CA ASP A 87 -13.34 -5.42 8.07
C ASP A 87 -12.55 -6.12 6.95
N TYR A 88 -11.46 -5.49 6.46
CA TYR A 88 -10.68 -5.98 5.32
C TYR A 88 -10.24 -7.44 5.41
N PRO A 89 -9.80 -7.96 6.57
CA PRO A 89 -9.42 -9.36 6.69
C PRO A 89 -10.57 -10.36 6.44
N THR A 90 -11.82 -9.91 6.62
CA THR A 90 -13.02 -10.76 6.46
C THR A 90 -13.56 -10.81 5.03
N TRP A 91 -13.04 -9.95 4.14
CA TRP A 91 -13.49 -9.92 2.76
C TRP A 91 -12.98 -11.12 1.97
N ALA A 92 -13.81 -11.61 1.05
CA ALA A 92 -13.34 -12.53 0.02
C ALA A 92 -12.30 -11.85 -0.87
N PHE A 93 -11.29 -12.61 -1.32
CA PHE A 93 -10.12 -12.06 -2.00
C PHE A 93 -10.47 -11.29 -3.29
N ALA A 94 -11.31 -11.85 -4.15
CA ALA A 94 -11.63 -11.23 -5.44
C ALA A 94 -12.27 -9.84 -5.29
N PRO A 95 -13.37 -9.65 -4.54
CA PRO A 95 -13.92 -8.31 -4.32
C PRO A 95 -12.97 -7.37 -3.56
N ALA A 96 -12.12 -7.90 -2.67
CA ALA A 96 -11.10 -7.11 -1.99
C ALA A 96 -10.04 -6.58 -2.97
N LEU A 97 -9.57 -7.43 -3.91
CA LEU A 97 -8.60 -7.04 -4.93
C LEU A 97 -9.19 -6.00 -5.90
N GLU A 98 -10.45 -6.17 -6.30
CA GLU A 98 -11.15 -5.17 -7.13
C GLU A 98 -11.28 -3.81 -6.39
N ALA A 99 -11.64 -3.84 -5.11
CA ALA A 99 -11.73 -2.62 -4.30
C ALA A 99 -10.36 -1.93 -4.20
N PHE A 100 -9.29 -2.70 -3.99
CA PHE A 100 -7.92 -2.18 -3.97
C PHE A 100 -7.52 -1.56 -5.32
N ALA A 101 -7.83 -2.24 -6.43
CA ALA A 101 -7.56 -1.71 -7.77
C ALA A 101 -8.31 -0.40 -8.03
N ARG A 102 -9.58 -0.30 -7.60
CA ARG A 102 -10.36 0.95 -7.70
C ARG A 102 -9.77 2.08 -6.84
N GLN A 103 -9.36 1.78 -5.59
CA GLN A 103 -8.68 2.76 -4.74
C GLN A 103 -7.42 3.29 -5.42
N ARG A 104 -6.61 2.39 -5.98
CA ARG A 104 -5.38 2.73 -6.68
C ARG A 104 -5.65 3.60 -7.91
N SER A 105 -6.61 3.21 -8.74
CA SER A 105 -6.98 3.98 -9.94
C SER A 105 -7.37 5.43 -9.60
N ARG A 106 -8.16 5.62 -8.53
CA ARG A 106 -8.54 6.98 -8.07
C ARG A 106 -7.34 7.81 -7.63
N LEU A 107 -6.40 7.21 -6.90
CA LEU A 107 -5.18 7.91 -6.50
C LEU A 107 -4.34 8.29 -7.72
N LEU A 108 -4.15 7.38 -8.67
CA LEU A 108 -3.37 7.64 -9.89
C LEU A 108 -3.99 8.76 -10.74
N GLN A 109 -5.31 8.82 -10.87
CA GLN A 109 -6.01 9.92 -11.57
C GLN A 109 -5.69 11.29 -10.96
N VAL A 110 -5.44 11.37 -9.66
CA VAL A 110 -5.02 12.61 -9.00
C VAL A 110 -3.54 12.89 -9.22
N LEU A 111 -2.69 11.84 -9.21
CA LEU A 111 -1.24 11.99 -9.29
C LEU A 111 -0.72 12.27 -10.70
N GLU A 112 -1.33 11.65 -11.74
CA GLU A 112 -0.87 11.74 -13.13
C GLU A 112 -0.74 13.18 -13.67
N PRO A 113 -1.71 14.09 -13.46
CA PRO A 113 -1.64 15.45 -13.99
C PRO A 113 -0.79 16.40 -13.14
N LEU A 114 -0.21 15.96 -12.01
CA LEU A 114 0.46 16.85 -11.09
C LEU A 114 1.80 17.36 -11.62
N PRO A 115 2.06 18.69 -11.54
CA PRO A 115 3.40 19.21 -11.77
C PRO A 115 4.35 18.72 -10.66
N LEU A 116 5.63 18.56 -11.00
CA LEU A 116 6.65 18.05 -10.06
C LEU A 116 6.70 18.83 -8.75
N THR A 117 6.46 20.14 -8.78
CA THR A 117 6.41 20.98 -7.59
C THR A 117 5.33 20.58 -6.58
N SER A 118 4.22 20.01 -7.04
CA SER A 118 3.15 19.54 -6.15
C SER A 118 3.56 18.31 -5.33
N TRP A 119 4.48 17.49 -5.86
CA TRP A 119 5.00 16.33 -5.15
C TRP A 119 5.87 16.70 -3.95
N ASP A 120 6.43 17.90 -3.93
CA ASP A 120 7.25 18.43 -2.83
C ASP A 120 6.44 19.19 -1.78
N ARG A 121 5.12 19.34 -1.95
CA ARG A 121 4.25 19.87 -0.88
C ARG A 121 4.35 18.97 0.36
N THR A 122 4.30 19.58 1.54
CA THR A 122 4.59 18.89 2.79
C THR A 122 3.53 19.08 3.86
N ALA A 123 3.52 18.14 4.81
CA ALA A 123 2.82 18.22 6.08
C ALA A 123 3.79 18.16 7.25
N ILE A 124 3.34 18.57 8.42
CA ILE A 124 3.99 18.29 9.69
C ILE A 124 3.28 17.09 10.34
N VAL A 125 4.01 16.04 10.60
CA VAL A 125 3.48 14.80 11.17
C VAL A 125 4.09 14.57 12.54
N THR A 126 3.26 14.41 13.55
CA THR A 126 3.70 14.03 14.89
C THR A 126 3.74 12.52 15.00
N GLY A 127 4.90 11.96 15.30
CA GLY A 127 5.09 10.55 15.56
C GLY A 127 4.51 10.08 16.88
N MET A 128 4.64 8.79 17.17
CA MET A 128 4.05 8.17 18.36
C MET A 128 4.65 8.65 19.67
N LEU A 129 5.92 9.05 19.66
CA LEU A 129 6.66 9.54 20.84
C LEU A 129 6.65 11.09 20.95
N GLY A 130 5.85 11.77 20.11
CA GLY A 130 5.72 13.22 20.11
C GLY A 130 6.74 13.97 19.24
N GLU A 131 7.67 13.25 18.61
CA GLU A 131 8.58 13.82 17.62
C GLU A 131 7.82 14.32 16.39
N THR A 132 8.34 15.34 15.73
CA THR A 132 7.71 15.91 14.52
C THR A 132 8.59 15.73 13.30
N TYR A 133 7.97 15.42 12.18
CA TYR A 133 8.60 15.22 10.89
C TYR A 133 7.93 16.06 9.82
N ARG A 134 8.72 16.62 8.92
CA ARG A 134 8.21 17.15 7.66
C ARG A 134 8.19 16.02 6.64
N ARG A 135 7.03 15.74 6.06
CA ARG A 135 6.83 14.65 5.07
C ARG A 135 6.15 15.20 3.82
N SER A 136 6.72 14.91 2.66
CA SER A 136 6.16 15.32 1.38
C SER A 136 5.14 14.30 0.83
N ALA A 137 4.36 14.73 -0.17
CA ALA A 137 3.51 13.81 -0.94
C ALA A 137 4.37 12.72 -1.59
N ARG A 138 5.52 13.10 -2.18
CA ARG A 138 6.49 12.16 -2.76
C ARG A 138 7.00 11.16 -1.75
N TYR A 139 7.31 11.57 -0.52
CA TYR A 139 7.75 10.67 0.55
C TYR A 139 6.74 9.52 0.78
N TYR A 140 5.45 9.84 0.94
CA TYR A 140 4.42 8.83 1.20
C TYR A 140 4.19 7.92 -0.01
N ALA A 141 4.15 8.49 -1.21
CA ALA A 141 3.99 7.71 -2.44
C ALA A 141 5.19 6.79 -2.71
N ALA A 142 6.42 7.26 -2.48
CA ALA A 142 7.64 6.46 -2.58
C ALA A 142 7.67 5.33 -1.55
N TRP A 143 7.28 5.64 -0.30
CA TRP A 143 7.20 4.64 0.75
C TRP A 143 6.19 3.54 0.38
N MET A 144 5.01 3.93 -0.10
CA MET A 144 3.96 3.00 -0.55
C MET A 144 4.48 2.10 -1.68
N ALA A 145 5.06 2.69 -2.72
CA ALA A 145 5.60 1.96 -3.87
C ALA A 145 6.72 0.97 -3.45
N GLY A 146 7.66 1.40 -2.63
CA GLY A 146 8.74 0.54 -2.12
C GLY A 146 8.25 -0.60 -1.24
N HIS A 147 7.31 -0.32 -0.34
CA HIS A 147 6.70 -1.28 0.56
C HIS A 147 5.93 -2.38 -0.19
N GLU A 148 5.15 -1.99 -1.19
CA GLU A 148 4.37 -2.92 -2.02
C GLU A 148 5.25 -3.92 -2.79
N ARG A 149 6.41 -3.49 -3.28
CA ARG A 149 7.38 -4.38 -3.93
C ARG A 149 7.84 -5.52 -3.01
N GLY A 150 8.02 -5.25 -1.72
CA GLY A 150 8.31 -6.27 -0.72
C GLY A 150 7.18 -7.29 -0.60
N HIS A 151 5.94 -6.84 -0.67
CA HIS A 151 4.78 -7.72 -0.62
C HIS A 151 4.57 -8.54 -1.90
N TRP A 152 4.99 -8.07 -3.08
CA TRP A 152 5.00 -8.92 -4.28
C TRP A 152 5.88 -10.16 -4.09
N ALA A 153 7.09 -9.97 -3.56
CA ALA A 153 7.99 -11.09 -3.26
C ALA A 153 7.43 -11.99 -2.16
N HIS A 154 6.73 -11.44 -1.18
CA HIS A 154 6.07 -12.20 -0.12
C HIS A 154 4.96 -13.10 -0.70
N VAL A 155 4.02 -12.54 -1.45
CA VAL A 155 2.93 -13.30 -2.08
C VAL A 155 3.48 -14.38 -3.02
N ARG A 156 4.50 -14.05 -3.83
CA ARG A 156 5.14 -15.04 -4.71
C ARG A 156 5.68 -16.24 -3.94
N ARG A 157 6.37 -16.03 -2.81
CA ARG A 157 6.86 -17.15 -1.98
C ARG A 157 5.73 -18.01 -1.43
N ILE A 158 4.59 -17.42 -1.04
CA ILE A 158 3.43 -18.20 -0.58
C ILE A 158 2.90 -19.06 -1.72
N VAL A 159 2.73 -18.48 -2.91
CA VAL A 159 2.23 -19.20 -4.10
C VAL A 159 3.17 -20.35 -4.50
N GLU A 160 4.49 -20.12 -4.50
CA GLU A 160 5.51 -21.15 -4.79
C GLU A 160 5.42 -22.29 -3.78
N ALA A 161 5.24 -22.01 -2.49
CA ALA A 161 5.07 -23.02 -1.45
C ALA A 161 3.78 -23.85 -1.63
N LEU A 162 2.69 -23.24 -2.09
CA LEU A 162 1.43 -23.94 -2.38
C LEU A 162 1.52 -24.85 -3.61
N GLY A 163 2.35 -24.50 -4.60
CA GLY A 163 2.59 -25.32 -5.79
C GLY A 163 3.56 -26.48 -5.58
N SER A 164 4.26 -26.49 -4.45
CA SER A 164 5.25 -27.54 -4.08
C SER A 164 4.67 -28.59 -3.12
N ALA A 165 3.42 -28.45 -2.70
CA ALA A 165 2.70 -29.36 -1.81
C ALA A 165 1.69 -30.18 -2.57
#